data_cf02c611199ca19ef8e132f9390ee80e
#
_entry.id   cf02c611199ca19ef8e132f9390ee80e
#
_cell.length_a   1.000
_cell.length_b   1.000
_cell.length_c   1.000
_cell.angle_alpha   90.00
_cell.angle_beta   90.00
_cell.angle_gamma   90.00
#
_symmetry.space_group_name_H-M   'P 1'
#
loop_
_entity.id
_entity.type
_entity.pdbx_description
1 polymer ?
#
loop_
_entity_poly.entity_id
_entity_poly.type
_entity_poly.pdbx_seq_one_letter_code
_entity_poly.pdbx_strand_id
1 'polypeptide(L)'
;NNKYFLENLNISNKELIYIFDEINNELKEKDYGFYIKYNDESSDLVTLSSISTEIAEFKPPSVIRGLSTPALETLSIVAYEQPVTKLKVSEIRGVESESSLKTLESRGLIEKSGYLDVPGNPHLYITTNLFLEKMDMASIDDLPVLGEYFSNVEEE
;
A
#
# COMPACT_ATOMS: atom_id res chain seq x y z
N ASN A 1 -8.48 -10.05 8.10
CA ASN A 1 -7.43 -10.96 8.55
C ASN A 1 -7.95 -12.39 8.48
N ASN A 2 -7.33 -13.24 7.66
CA ASN A 2 -7.75 -14.61 7.39
C ASN A 2 -7.69 -15.52 8.62
N LYS A 3 -6.82 -15.20 9.57
CA LYS A 3 -6.69 -15.94 10.84
C LYS A 3 -8.03 -16.09 11.58
N TYR A 4 -8.89 -15.07 11.54
CA TYR A 4 -10.22 -15.13 12.14
C TYR A 4 -11.09 -16.24 11.51
N PHE A 5 -11.08 -16.37 10.18
CA PHE A 5 -11.84 -17.40 9.46
C PHE A 5 -11.28 -18.79 9.74
N LEU A 6 -9.94 -18.95 9.72
CA LEU A 6 -9.28 -20.24 9.95
C LEU A 6 -9.60 -20.79 11.34
N GLU A 7 -9.56 -19.94 12.38
CA GLU A 7 -9.82 -20.33 13.76
C GLU A 7 -11.32 -20.62 14.02
N ASN A 8 -12.22 -19.77 13.51
CA ASN A 8 -13.66 -19.90 13.81
C ASN A 8 -14.35 -20.96 12.96
N LEU A 9 -13.91 -21.20 11.74
CA LEU A 9 -14.46 -22.22 10.85
C LEU A 9 -13.71 -23.56 10.95
N ASN A 10 -12.59 -23.59 11.65
CA ASN A 10 -11.72 -24.77 11.79
C ASN A 10 -11.35 -25.38 10.42
N ILE A 11 -10.96 -24.52 9.49
CA ILE A 11 -10.56 -24.88 8.12
C ILE A 11 -9.09 -24.54 7.89
N SER A 12 -8.47 -25.20 6.92
CA SER A 12 -7.11 -24.91 6.48
C SER A 12 -7.08 -23.68 5.53
N ASN A 13 -5.89 -23.07 5.36
CA ASN A 13 -5.71 -21.97 4.42
C ASN A 13 -6.08 -22.36 2.97
N LYS A 14 -5.81 -23.61 2.58
CA LYS A 14 -6.20 -24.13 1.25
C LYS A 14 -7.70 -24.21 1.05
N GLU A 15 -8.44 -24.63 2.08
CA GLU A 15 -9.90 -24.67 2.04
C GLU A 15 -10.49 -23.26 2.00
N LEU A 16 -9.91 -22.31 2.74
CA LEU A 16 -10.33 -20.92 2.72
C LEU A 16 -10.13 -20.29 1.33
N ILE A 17 -8.98 -20.53 0.71
CA ILE A 17 -8.69 -20.07 -0.68
C ILE A 17 -9.70 -20.67 -1.65
N TYR A 18 -9.96 -21.98 -1.56
CA TYR A 18 -10.97 -22.64 -2.39
C TYR A 18 -12.36 -22.00 -2.24
N ILE A 19 -12.77 -21.68 -1.01
CA ILE A 19 -14.05 -20.99 -0.74
C ILE A 19 -14.07 -19.60 -1.39
N PHE A 20 -12.98 -18.83 -1.31
CA PHE A 20 -12.91 -17.51 -1.95
C PHE A 20 -12.98 -17.60 -3.47
N ASP A 21 -12.36 -18.62 -4.08
CA ASP A 21 -12.44 -18.87 -5.53
C ASP A 21 -13.86 -19.23 -5.95
N GLU A 22 -14.54 -20.10 -5.21
CA GLU A 22 -15.95 -20.44 -5.47
C GLU A 22 -16.86 -19.19 -5.39
N ILE A 23 -16.69 -18.39 -4.35
CA ILE A 23 -17.44 -17.13 -4.19
C ILE A 23 -17.15 -16.18 -5.36
N ASN A 24 -15.88 -15.99 -5.72
CA ASN A 24 -15.50 -15.12 -6.84
C ASN A 24 -16.06 -15.58 -8.18
N ASN A 25 -16.13 -16.90 -8.42
CA ASN A 25 -16.77 -17.46 -9.61
C ASN A 25 -18.26 -17.13 -9.63
N GLU A 26 -18.97 -17.31 -8.52
CA GLU A 26 -20.39 -16.98 -8.40
C GLU A 26 -20.65 -15.47 -8.59
N LEU A 27 -19.80 -14.60 -7.98
CA LEU A 27 -19.89 -13.15 -8.14
C LEU A 27 -19.69 -12.74 -9.60
N LYS A 28 -18.77 -13.40 -10.32
CA LYS A 28 -18.50 -13.15 -11.73
C LYS A 28 -19.65 -13.63 -12.63
N GLU A 29 -20.22 -14.81 -12.37
CA GLU A 29 -21.36 -15.34 -13.14
C GLU A 29 -22.61 -14.48 -13.04
N LYS A 30 -22.82 -13.87 -11.86
CA LYS A 30 -23.95 -12.96 -11.59
C LYS A 30 -23.66 -11.49 -11.95
N ASP A 31 -22.48 -11.21 -12.55
CA ASP A 31 -22.05 -9.87 -12.94
C ASP A 31 -22.09 -8.85 -11.80
N TYR A 32 -21.73 -9.28 -10.59
CA TYR A 32 -21.55 -8.35 -9.48
C TYR A 32 -20.30 -7.51 -9.70
N GLY A 33 -20.38 -6.22 -9.44
CA GLY A 33 -19.30 -5.26 -9.66
C GLY A 33 -18.15 -5.31 -8.66
N PHE A 34 -17.97 -6.41 -7.92
CA PHE A 34 -16.93 -6.59 -6.89
C PHE A 34 -16.50 -8.05 -6.78
N TYR A 35 -15.34 -8.28 -6.16
CA TYR A 35 -14.77 -9.60 -5.91
C TYR A 35 -13.98 -9.62 -4.59
N ILE A 36 -13.66 -10.80 -4.09
CA ILE A 36 -12.78 -10.98 -2.93
C ILE A 36 -11.33 -11.03 -3.43
N LYS A 37 -10.53 -10.02 -3.08
CA LYS A 37 -9.07 -10.03 -3.22
C LYS A 37 -8.50 -10.64 -1.94
N TYR A 38 -7.62 -11.61 -2.06
CA TYR A 38 -7.05 -12.32 -0.90
C TYR A 38 -5.58 -12.69 -1.11
N ASN A 39 -4.89 -12.87 0.00
CA ASN A 39 -3.58 -13.50 0.10
C ASN A 39 -3.58 -14.46 1.31
N ASP A 40 -2.43 -14.99 1.70
CA ASP A 40 -2.32 -15.93 2.83
C ASP A 40 -2.72 -15.31 4.18
N GLU A 41 -2.63 -13.99 4.36
CA GLU A 41 -2.85 -13.29 5.62
C GLU A 41 -4.16 -12.53 5.70
N SER A 42 -4.64 -12.01 4.59
CA SER A 42 -5.81 -11.12 4.54
C SER A 42 -6.71 -11.36 3.35
N SER A 43 -7.94 -10.91 3.49
CA SER A 43 -8.94 -10.88 2.41
C SER A 43 -9.77 -9.61 2.53
N ASP A 44 -10.06 -8.99 1.38
CA ASP A 44 -10.85 -7.76 1.26
C ASP A 44 -11.83 -7.84 0.10
N LEU A 45 -12.94 -7.11 0.22
CA LEU A 45 -13.91 -6.97 -0.85
C LEU A 45 -13.51 -5.78 -1.73
N VAL A 46 -13.26 -6.01 -3.01
CA VAL A 46 -12.72 -5.02 -3.94
C VAL A 46 -13.65 -4.84 -5.13
N THR A 47 -13.81 -3.61 -5.57
CA THR A 47 -14.60 -3.27 -6.76
C THR A 47 -13.85 -3.62 -8.04
N LEU A 48 -14.55 -4.16 -9.05
CA LEU A 48 -13.97 -4.40 -10.37
C LEU A 48 -13.45 -3.11 -11.01
N SER A 49 -12.30 -3.20 -11.67
CA SER A 49 -11.68 -2.07 -12.36
C SER A 49 -12.59 -1.44 -13.42
N SER A 50 -13.44 -2.24 -14.07
CA SER A 50 -14.40 -1.79 -15.09
C SER A 50 -15.40 -0.74 -14.58
N ILE A 51 -15.79 -0.83 -13.31
CA ILE A 51 -16.73 0.13 -12.69
C ILE A 51 -16.05 1.15 -11.79
N SER A 52 -14.74 0.97 -11.52
CA SER A 52 -14.00 1.86 -10.63
C SER A 52 -13.95 3.31 -11.15
N THR A 53 -13.96 3.49 -12.47
CA THR A 53 -13.98 4.82 -13.11
C THR A 53 -15.30 5.54 -12.85
N GLU A 54 -16.42 4.83 -12.96
CA GLU A 54 -17.78 5.39 -12.76
C GLU A 54 -18.02 5.80 -11.31
N ILE A 55 -17.50 5.01 -10.34
CA ILE A 55 -17.64 5.33 -8.91
C ILE A 55 -16.54 6.24 -8.39
N ALA A 56 -15.50 6.53 -9.17
CA ALA A 56 -14.40 7.40 -8.75
C ALA A 56 -14.88 8.83 -8.39
N GLU A 57 -15.93 9.31 -9.03
CA GLU A 57 -16.54 10.61 -8.73
C GLU A 57 -17.21 10.67 -7.35
N PHE A 58 -17.64 9.52 -6.84
CA PHE A 58 -18.29 9.39 -5.52
C PHE A 58 -17.34 9.02 -4.39
N LYS A 59 -16.07 8.70 -4.71
CA LYS A 59 -15.08 8.37 -3.67
C LYS A 59 -14.71 9.63 -2.89
N PRO A 60 -14.61 9.54 -1.56
CA PRO A 60 -14.04 10.64 -0.77
C PRO A 60 -12.61 10.93 -1.26
N PRO A 61 -12.14 12.18 -1.12
CA PRO A 61 -10.81 12.55 -1.56
C PRO A 61 -9.78 11.62 -0.90
N SER A 62 -8.97 10.94 -1.73
CA SER A 62 -7.90 10.08 -1.26
C SER A 62 -6.92 10.89 -0.40
N VAL A 63 -6.42 10.33 0.70
CA VAL A 63 -5.35 10.95 1.51
C VAL A 63 -4.08 11.22 0.71
N ILE A 64 -3.92 10.54 -0.43
CA ILE A 64 -2.83 10.76 -1.39
C ILE A 64 -3.14 11.94 -2.32
N ARG A 65 -4.43 12.18 -2.66
CA ARG A 65 -4.81 13.36 -3.45
C ARG A 65 -4.46 14.64 -2.69
N GLY A 66 -3.86 15.58 -3.42
CA GLY A 66 -3.43 16.86 -2.85
C GLY A 66 -2.14 16.77 -2.02
N LEU A 67 -1.38 15.68 -2.13
CA LEU A 67 0.04 15.70 -1.78
C LEU A 67 0.79 16.53 -2.82
N SER A 68 1.70 17.37 -2.34
CA SER A 68 2.64 18.09 -3.20
C SER A 68 3.65 17.12 -3.83
N THR A 69 4.27 17.49 -4.95
CA THR A 69 5.35 16.70 -5.56
C THR A 69 6.46 16.34 -4.56
N PRO A 70 6.97 17.27 -3.71
CA PRO A 70 7.92 16.94 -2.67
C PRO A 70 7.43 15.89 -1.67
N ALA A 71 6.14 15.90 -1.33
CA ALA A 71 5.58 14.90 -0.42
C ALA A 71 5.44 13.52 -1.10
N LEU A 72 5.07 13.47 -2.39
CA LEU A 72 5.04 12.22 -3.18
C LEU A 72 6.43 11.60 -3.34
N GLU A 73 7.44 12.42 -3.68
CA GLU A 73 8.84 11.96 -3.75
C GLU A 73 9.30 11.38 -2.41
N THR A 74 9.01 12.09 -1.30
CA THR A 74 9.36 11.63 0.05
C THR A 74 8.65 10.31 0.39
N LEU A 75 7.36 10.18 0.05
CA LEU A 75 6.59 8.96 0.27
C LEU A 75 7.18 7.77 -0.50
N SER A 76 7.54 7.98 -1.76
CA SER A 76 8.17 6.94 -2.58
C SER A 76 9.50 6.48 -1.98
N ILE A 77 10.36 7.42 -1.55
CA ILE A 77 11.63 7.06 -0.90
C ILE A 77 11.38 6.27 0.38
N VAL A 78 10.45 6.69 1.23
CA VAL A 78 10.12 5.92 2.44
C VAL A 78 9.62 4.53 2.07
N ALA A 79 8.75 4.39 1.08
CA ALA A 79 8.20 3.10 0.68
C ALA A 79 9.26 2.10 0.21
N TYR A 80 10.26 2.55 -0.57
CA TYR A 80 11.30 1.69 -1.13
C TYR A 80 12.50 1.47 -0.19
N GLU A 81 12.81 2.45 0.68
CA GLU A 81 14.03 2.44 1.51
C GLU A 81 13.75 2.10 2.99
N GLN A 82 12.50 1.86 3.36
CA GLN A 82 12.12 1.60 4.75
C GLN A 82 12.78 0.32 5.34
N PRO A 83 13.17 0.34 6.63
CA PRO A 83 13.08 1.48 7.56
C PRO A 83 14.17 2.54 7.32
N VAL A 84 13.78 3.82 7.18
CA VAL A 84 14.68 4.88 6.72
C VAL A 84 14.67 6.10 7.65
N THR A 85 15.83 6.76 7.82
CA THR A 85 15.93 7.99 8.63
C THR A 85 15.61 9.23 7.80
N LYS A 86 15.22 10.35 8.51
CA LYS A 86 15.03 11.67 7.88
C LYS A 86 16.28 12.11 7.09
N LEU A 87 17.47 11.91 7.66
CA LEU A 87 18.71 12.28 7.00
C LEU A 87 18.89 11.56 5.68
N LYS A 88 18.67 10.24 5.68
CA LYS A 88 18.79 9.42 4.44
C LYS A 88 17.77 9.83 3.38
N VAL A 89 16.52 10.12 3.77
CA VAL A 89 15.50 10.65 2.85
C VAL A 89 15.95 11.98 2.24
N SER A 90 16.49 12.90 3.05
CA SER A 90 16.99 14.20 2.58
C SER A 90 18.22 14.05 1.67
N GLU A 91 19.12 13.11 1.95
CA GLU A 91 20.26 12.78 1.08
C GLU A 91 19.79 12.30 -0.30
N ILE A 92 18.84 11.36 -0.35
CA ILE A 92 18.33 10.82 -1.62
C ILE A 92 17.62 11.93 -2.43
N ARG A 93 16.84 12.78 -1.77
CA ARG A 93 16.14 13.89 -2.43
C ARG A 93 17.07 15.05 -2.83
N GLY A 94 18.23 15.18 -2.20
CA GLY A 94 19.13 16.32 -2.36
C GLY A 94 18.64 17.60 -1.68
N VAL A 95 17.53 17.55 -0.92
CA VAL A 95 16.91 18.68 -0.21
C VAL A 95 16.29 18.25 1.11
N GLU A 96 16.13 19.21 2.04
CA GLU A 96 15.52 18.96 3.34
C GLU A 96 14.09 18.40 3.20
N SER A 97 13.78 17.33 3.91
CA SER A 97 12.54 16.58 3.78
C SER A 97 11.63 16.61 5.01
N GLU A 98 11.97 17.38 6.05
CA GLU A 98 11.24 17.38 7.32
C GLU A 98 9.77 17.78 7.18
N SER A 99 9.47 18.81 6.39
CA SER A 99 8.08 19.25 6.17
C SER A 99 7.23 18.20 5.44
N SER A 100 7.83 17.51 4.46
CA SER A 100 7.18 16.41 3.74
C SER A 100 6.91 15.22 4.66
N LEU A 101 7.90 14.80 5.45
CA LEU A 101 7.74 13.72 6.44
C LEU A 101 6.63 14.04 7.46
N LYS A 102 6.60 15.26 8.01
CA LYS A 102 5.53 15.70 8.93
C LYS A 102 4.15 15.65 8.26
N THR A 103 4.05 16.06 7.00
CA THR A 103 2.79 16.01 6.24
C THR A 103 2.34 14.56 6.04
N LEU A 104 3.24 13.67 5.67
CA LEU A 104 2.93 12.25 5.47
C LEU A 104 2.54 11.55 6.78
N GLU A 105 3.27 11.84 7.87
CA GLU A 105 2.97 11.34 9.21
C GLU A 105 1.59 11.84 9.69
N SER A 106 1.28 13.14 9.51
CA SER A 106 -0.04 13.71 9.88
C SER A 106 -1.20 13.13 9.07
N ARG A 107 -0.95 12.66 7.85
CA ARG A 107 -1.94 11.95 7.02
C ARG A 107 -2.00 10.45 7.29
N GLY A 108 -1.17 9.94 8.19
CA GLY A 108 -1.11 8.54 8.55
C GLY A 108 -0.54 7.62 7.47
N LEU A 109 0.17 8.17 6.47
CA LEU A 109 0.77 7.37 5.38
C LEU A 109 2.11 6.76 5.76
N ILE A 110 2.82 7.37 6.69
CA ILE A 110 4.05 6.87 7.31
C ILE A 110 3.98 7.00 8.83
N GLU A 111 4.78 6.21 9.52
CA GLU A 111 4.92 6.24 10.97
C GLU A 111 6.36 5.99 11.41
N LYS A 112 6.65 6.28 12.68
CA LYS A 112 7.94 5.98 13.31
C LYS A 112 7.93 4.55 13.85
N SER A 113 8.84 3.71 13.36
CA SER A 113 8.96 2.30 13.76
C SER A 113 10.02 2.06 14.84
N GLY A 114 10.81 3.08 15.18
CA GLY A 114 11.91 2.97 16.16
C GLY A 114 12.99 4.01 15.93
N TYR A 115 14.20 3.67 16.34
CA TYR A 115 15.39 4.53 16.26
C TYR A 115 16.55 3.74 15.64
N LEU A 116 17.39 4.44 14.89
CA LEU A 116 18.67 3.90 14.47
C LEU A 116 19.69 4.07 15.62
N ASP A 117 20.38 2.99 15.97
CA ASP A 117 21.39 2.98 17.04
C ASP A 117 22.71 3.61 16.57
N VAL A 118 22.70 4.94 16.47
CA VAL A 118 23.85 5.79 16.15
C VAL A 118 23.77 7.07 16.97
N PRO A 119 24.85 7.85 17.11
CA PRO A 119 24.80 9.13 17.81
C PRO A 119 23.66 10.02 17.30
N GLY A 120 22.82 10.50 18.22
CA GLY A 120 21.63 11.28 17.92
C GLY A 120 20.34 10.47 17.83
N ASN A 121 20.38 9.14 17.84
CA ASN A 121 19.24 8.22 17.83
C ASN A 121 18.11 8.70 16.88
N PRO A 122 18.35 8.86 15.57
CA PRO A 122 17.35 9.36 14.67
C PRO A 122 16.21 8.37 14.52
N HIS A 123 14.97 8.87 14.40
CA HIS A 123 13.80 8.05 14.11
C HIS A 123 13.92 7.35 12.77
N LEU A 124 13.43 6.11 12.74
CA LEU A 124 13.20 5.33 11.53
C LEU A 124 11.73 5.47 11.11
N TYR A 125 11.50 5.70 9.84
CA TYR A 125 10.16 5.81 9.24
C TYR A 125 9.86 4.60 8.38
N ILE A 126 8.60 4.16 8.45
CA ILE A 126 8.03 3.10 7.59
C ILE A 126 6.66 3.56 7.07
N THR A 127 6.16 2.90 6.04
CA THR A 127 4.78 3.06 5.57
C THR A 127 3.81 2.35 6.51
N THR A 128 2.55 2.79 6.50
CA THR A 128 1.47 2.24 7.33
C THR A 128 0.56 1.30 6.52
N ASN A 129 -0.34 0.59 7.23
CA ASN A 129 -1.40 -0.17 6.57
C ASN A 129 -2.33 0.73 5.74
N LEU A 130 -2.54 2.00 6.17
CA LEU A 130 -3.31 2.97 5.38
C LEU A 130 -2.64 3.26 4.04
N PHE A 131 -1.30 3.35 3.99
CA PHE A 131 -0.57 3.48 2.74
C PHE A 131 -0.83 2.28 1.82
N LEU A 132 -0.70 1.06 2.31
CA LEU A 132 -0.96 -0.16 1.54
C LEU A 132 -2.41 -0.19 1.00
N GLU A 133 -3.39 0.13 1.85
CA GLU A 133 -4.80 0.24 1.46
C GLU A 133 -5.02 1.26 0.33
N LYS A 134 -4.39 2.44 0.43
CA LYS A 134 -4.56 3.50 -0.57
C LYS A 134 -3.82 3.25 -1.88
N MET A 135 -2.80 2.40 -1.84
CA MET A 135 -2.06 1.95 -3.02
C MET A 135 -2.63 0.65 -3.60
N ASP A 136 -3.68 0.09 -2.99
CA ASP A 136 -4.29 -1.19 -3.37
C ASP A 136 -3.28 -2.37 -3.37
N MET A 137 -2.38 -2.35 -2.38
CA MET A 137 -1.34 -3.36 -2.18
C MET A 137 -1.67 -4.24 -0.96
N ALA A 138 -1.34 -5.52 -1.02
CA ALA A 138 -1.48 -6.44 0.10
C ALA A 138 -0.27 -6.38 1.04
N SER A 139 0.91 -6.13 0.49
CA SER A 139 2.17 -5.96 1.24
C SER A 139 3.07 -4.95 0.56
N ILE A 140 4.14 -4.55 1.25
CA ILE A 140 5.17 -3.67 0.68
C ILE A 140 5.95 -4.34 -0.48
N ASP A 141 5.99 -5.66 -0.50
CA ASP A 141 6.66 -6.45 -1.54
C ASP A 141 5.93 -6.38 -2.89
N ASP A 142 4.68 -5.89 -2.89
CA ASP A 142 3.90 -5.64 -4.12
C ASP A 142 4.37 -4.37 -4.86
N LEU A 143 5.31 -3.60 -4.28
CA LEU A 143 5.88 -2.44 -4.96
C LEU A 143 6.60 -2.85 -6.24
N PRO A 144 6.38 -2.13 -7.35
CA PRO A 144 7.07 -2.40 -8.60
C PRO A 144 8.59 -2.31 -8.46
N VAL A 145 9.33 -3.19 -9.13
CA VAL A 145 10.79 -3.12 -9.16
C VAL A 145 11.23 -1.88 -9.94
N LEU A 146 12.04 -1.02 -9.32
CA LEU A 146 12.45 0.27 -9.88
C LEU A 146 13.09 0.22 -11.29
N GLY A 147 13.64 -0.92 -11.71
CA GLY A 147 14.27 -1.09 -13.02
C GLY A 147 13.31 -1.36 -14.19
N GLU A 148 12.13 -1.91 -13.93
CA GLU A 148 11.22 -2.37 -14.99
C GLU A 148 10.43 -1.22 -15.67
N TYR A 149 10.22 -0.11 -14.97
CA TYR A 149 9.51 1.05 -15.51
C TYR A 149 10.35 1.89 -16.48
N PHE A 150 11.67 1.88 -16.34
CA PHE A 150 12.56 2.66 -17.20
C PHE A 150 12.90 1.96 -18.51
N SER A 151 12.80 0.64 -18.59
CA SER A 151 13.05 -0.13 -19.80
C SER A 151 11.91 -0.04 -20.84
N ASN A 152 10.70 0.38 -20.43
CA ASN A 152 9.56 0.54 -21.34
C ASN A 152 9.39 1.98 -21.88
N VAL A 153 10.23 2.94 -21.46
CA VAL A 153 10.14 4.36 -21.87
C VAL A 153 11.12 4.67 -23.01
N GLU A 154 12.07 3.79 -23.33
CA GLU A 154 13.06 3.99 -24.40
C GLU A 154 12.61 3.46 -25.78
N GLU A 155 11.38 2.92 -25.93
CA GLU A 155 10.88 2.35 -27.20
C GLU A 155 9.70 3.14 -27.84
N GLU A 156 9.48 4.42 -27.50
CA GLU A 156 8.52 5.26 -28.23
C GLU A 156 9.21 6.42 -28.98
#